data_1f166e783347a2b6de98aecfd8eedf86
#
_entry.id   1f166e783347a2b6de98aecfd8eedf86
#
_cell.length_a   1.000
_cell.length_b   1.000
_cell.length_c   1.000
_cell.angle_alpha   90.00
_cell.angle_beta   90.00
_cell.angle_gamma   90.00
#
_symmetry.space_group_name_H-M   'P 1'
#
loop_
_entity.id
_entity.type
_entity.pdbx_description
1 polymer ?
#
loop_
_entity_poly.entity_id
_entity_poly.type
_entity_poly.pdbx_seq_one_letter_code
_entity_poly.pdbx_strand_id
1 'polypeptide(L)'
;MFTQQIRIAVWFDSQCPLCIREIALMRRLDWFKRVDFIDIYTTQTCPMEPQLLLQRFHVQEINGPIISGAAAFAALWRQLPLLRPIGELARIPTVLKVLEWAYIKFLAYRPKLQRLLSS
;
A
#
# COMPACT_ATOMS: atom_id res chain seq x y z
N MET A 1 -27.21 4.09 1.65
CA MET A 1 -26.61 3.60 1.66
C MET A 1 -25.67 2.99 1.61
N PHE A 2 -25.29 2.96 1.40
CA PHE A 2 -24.58 2.24 1.27
C PHE A 2 -23.54 1.78 1.75
N THR A 3 -23.62 1.32 2.01
CA THR A 3 -22.68 0.51 2.69
C THR A 3 -21.37 0.55 1.98
N GLN A 4 -20.41 1.20 2.56
CA GLN A 4 -19.07 1.13 2.08
C GLN A 4 -18.59 -0.30 2.13
N GLN A 5 -18.29 -0.85 0.99
CA GLN A 5 -17.71 -2.18 0.92
C GLN A 5 -16.19 -2.05 0.97
N ILE A 6 -15.66 -1.73 2.14
CA ILE A 6 -14.22 -1.71 2.35
C ILE A 6 -13.71 -3.14 2.19
N ARG A 7 -12.73 -3.32 1.31
CA ARG A 7 -12.18 -4.63 1.02
C ARG A 7 -10.74 -4.80 1.45
N ILE A 8 -10.05 -3.69 1.69
CA ILE A 8 -8.64 -3.72 2.05
C ILE A 8 -8.32 -2.52 2.92
N ALA A 9 -7.49 -2.75 3.93
CA ALA A 9 -6.96 -1.68 4.78
C ALA A 9 -5.51 -1.47 4.42
N VAL A 10 -5.10 -0.20 4.31
CA VAL A 10 -3.74 0.20 3.95
C VAL A 10 -3.19 1.10 5.04
N TRP A 11 -2.06 0.73 5.64
CA TRP A 11 -1.39 1.59 6.63
C TRP A 11 -0.30 2.38 5.94
N PHE A 12 -0.27 3.68 6.17
CA PHE A 12 0.68 4.55 5.51
C PHE A 12 1.37 5.49 6.50
N ASP A 13 2.55 5.95 6.09
CA ASP A 13 3.39 6.87 6.87
C ASP A 13 3.06 8.30 6.45
N SER A 14 2.30 9.01 7.29
CA SER A 14 1.88 10.38 6.97
C SER A 14 3.01 11.39 7.08
N GLN A 15 4.17 10.99 7.61
CA GLN A 15 5.32 11.88 7.70
C GLN A 15 6.32 11.66 6.57
N CYS A 16 6.03 10.74 5.67
CA CYS A 16 6.86 10.46 4.50
C CYS A 16 6.29 11.19 3.29
N PRO A 17 6.99 12.17 2.71
CA PRO A 17 6.46 12.91 1.56
C PRO A 17 6.13 12.01 0.37
N LEU A 18 6.97 11.03 0.11
CA LEU A 18 6.73 10.09 -0.98
C LEU A 18 5.47 9.26 -0.74
N CYS A 19 5.30 8.78 0.50
CA CYS A 19 4.14 7.97 0.86
C CYS A 19 2.84 8.77 0.74
N ILE A 20 2.86 10.04 1.16
CA ILE A 20 1.67 10.89 1.05
C ILE A 20 1.26 11.06 -0.41
N ARG A 21 2.23 11.26 -1.30
CA ARG A 21 1.94 11.41 -2.72
C ARG A 21 1.36 10.14 -3.31
N GLU A 22 1.90 8.98 -2.93
CA GLU A 22 1.38 7.70 -3.39
C GLU A 22 -0.04 7.49 -2.91
N ILE A 23 -0.30 7.77 -1.63
CA ILE A 23 -1.63 7.58 -1.06
C ILE A 23 -2.63 8.54 -1.72
N ALA A 24 -2.23 9.78 -1.99
CA ALA A 24 -3.12 10.72 -2.67
C ALA A 24 -3.52 10.19 -4.05
N LEU A 25 -2.56 9.63 -4.79
CA LEU A 25 -2.85 9.03 -6.08
C LEU A 25 -3.79 7.84 -5.94
N MET A 26 -3.52 6.95 -4.97
CA MET A 26 -4.36 5.78 -4.76
C MET A 26 -5.79 6.16 -4.37
N ARG A 27 -5.95 7.21 -3.56
CA ARG A 27 -7.29 7.71 -3.20
C ARG A 27 -8.06 8.17 -4.43
N ARG A 28 -7.38 8.82 -5.37
CA ARG A 28 -8.02 9.24 -6.63
C ARG A 28 -8.43 8.06 -7.48
N LEU A 29 -7.66 6.98 -7.43
CA LEU A 29 -7.94 5.77 -8.22
C LEU A 29 -8.96 4.85 -7.55
N ASP A 30 -9.27 5.08 -6.27
CA ASP A 30 -10.24 4.26 -5.54
C ASP A 30 -11.66 4.75 -5.84
N TRP A 31 -12.11 4.48 -7.05
CA TRP A 31 -13.39 4.97 -7.54
C TRP A 31 -14.59 4.37 -6.80
N PHE A 32 -14.43 3.16 -6.25
CA PHE A 32 -15.51 2.45 -5.59
C PHE A 32 -15.43 2.49 -4.07
N LYS A 33 -14.47 3.23 -3.53
CA LYS A 33 -14.29 3.40 -2.08
C LYS A 33 -14.11 2.07 -1.37
N ARG A 34 -13.24 1.23 -1.90
CA ARG A 34 -12.96 -0.09 -1.35
C ARG A 34 -11.74 -0.12 -0.44
N VAL A 35 -10.99 0.96 -0.35
CA VAL A 35 -9.74 1.02 0.40
C VAL A 35 -9.90 1.93 1.61
N ASP A 36 -9.51 1.43 2.78
CA ASP A 36 -9.44 2.21 4.01
C ASP A 36 -7.99 2.61 4.23
N PHE A 37 -7.68 3.89 4.07
CA PHE A 37 -6.33 4.42 4.24
C PHE A 37 -6.15 4.86 5.69
N ILE A 38 -5.26 4.18 6.42
CA ILE A 38 -5.06 4.38 7.85
C ILE A 38 -3.69 5.01 8.09
N ASP A 39 -3.69 6.16 8.76
CA ASP A 39 -2.46 6.85 9.13
C ASP A 39 -1.86 6.17 10.36
N ILE A 40 -0.62 5.68 10.24
CA ILE A 40 0.04 4.96 11.32
C ILE A 40 0.19 5.84 12.57
N TYR A 41 0.38 7.15 12.38
CA TYR A 41 0.63 8.06 13.50
C TYR A 41 -0.63 8.50 14.23
N THR A 42 -1.81 8.39 13.62
CA THR A 42 -3.04 8.86 14.24
C THR A 42 -3.94 7.74 14.73
N THR A 43 -3.71 6.51 14.25
CA THR A 43 -4.53 5.39 14.70
C THR A 43 -4.09 4.93 16.09
N GLN A 44 -5.06 4.58 16.91
CA GLN A 44 -4.80 4.08 18.25
C GLN A 44 -4.65 2.56 18.30
N THR A 45 -5.11 1.89 17.26
CA THR A 45 -5.02 0.44 17.20
C THR A 45 -4.26 0.03 15.95
N CYS A 46 -3.06 -0.50 16.15
CA CYS A 46 -2.27 -1.07 15.07
C CYS A 46 -2.25 -2.59 15.23
N PRO A 47 -2.32 -3.34 14.11
CA PRO A 47 -2.28 -4.80 14.17
C PRO A 47 -0.92 -5.34 14.56
N MET A 48 0.11 -4.51 14.49
CA MET A 48 1.48 -4.87 14.87
C MET A 48 2.20 -3.60 15.30
N GLU A 49 3.44 -3.74 15.73
CA GLU A 49 4.23 -2.60 16.18
C GLU A 49 4.32 -1.55 15.07
N PRO A 50 4.10 -0.26 15.38
CA PRO A 50 4.18 0.79 14.36
C PRO A 50 5.52 0.81 13.61
N GLN A 51 6.62 0.48 14.27
CA GLN A 51 7.92 0.44 13.62
C GLN A 51 7.98 -0.58 12.50
N LEU A 52 7.31 -1.71 12.67
CA LEU A 52 7.26 -2.73 11.63
C LEU A 52 6.44 -2.24 10.44
N LEU A 53 5.34 -1.53 10.70
CA LEU A 53 4.52 -0.97 9.65
C LEU A 53 5.26 0.10 8.85
N LEU A 54 6.18 0.82 9.49
CA LEU A 54 6.95 1.87 8.83
C LEU A 54 8.08 1.32 7.95
N GLN A 55 8.54 0.10 8.21
CA GLN A 55 9.66 -0.49 7.48
C GLN A 55 9.27 -0.92 6.07
N ARG A 56 8.05 -1.39 5.89
CA ARG A 56 7.56 -1.87 4.60
C ARG A 56 6.10 -1.48 4.45
N PHE A 57 5.66 -1.46 3.20
CA PHE A 57 4.25 -1.24 2.89
C PHE A 57 3.43 -2.46 3.34
N HIS A 58 2.37 -2.23 4.09
CA HIS A 58 1.51 -3.29 4.61
C HIS A 58 0.06 -3.01 4.27
N VAL A 59 -0.65 -4.07 3.93
CA VAL A 59 -2.11 -4.04 3.75
C VAL A 59 -2.71 -5.26 4.40
N GLN A 60 -4.02 -5.21 4.64
CA GLN A 60 -4.76 -6.37 5.11
C GLN A 60 -6.06 -6.44 4.32
N GLU A 61 -6.25 -7.53 3.60
CA GLU A 61 -7.51 -7.78 2.94
C GLU A 61 -8.55 -8.18 3.97
N ILE A 62 -9.82 -7.89 3.68
CA ILE A 62 -10.89 -8.20 4.62
C ILE A 62 -10.90 -9.70 4.91
N ASN A 63 -10.94 -10.05 6.20
CA ASN A 63 -10.91 -11.45 6.66
C ASN A 63 -9.65 -12.20 6.24
N GLY A 64 -8.57 -11.48 5.95
CA GLY A 64 -7.33 -12.10 5.50
C GLY A 64 -6.14 -11.73 6.38
N PRO A 65 -4.97 -12.27 6.05
CA PRO A 65 -3.75 -11.95 6.77
C PRO A 65 -3.19 -10.59 6.35
N ILE A 66 -2.27 -10.08 7.17
CA ILE A 66 -1.53 -8.88 6.82
C ILE A 66 -0.47 -9.25 5.78
N ILE A 67 -0.40 -8.47 4.72
CA ILE A 67 0.51 -8.69 3.59
C ILE A 67 1.47 -7.52 3.50
N SER A 68 2.71 -7.76 3.11
CA SER A 68 3.70 -6.70 2.98
C SER A 68 4.40 -6.72 1.63
N GLY A 69 5.04 -5.60 1.27
CA GLY A 69 5.89 -5.50 0.09
C GLY A 69 5.12 -5.50 -1.22
N ALA A 70 5.69 -6.13 -2.23
CA ALA A 70 5.09 -6.15 -3.57
C ALA A 70 3.73 -6.83 -3.57
N ALA A 71 3.56 -7.88 -2.78
CA ALA A 71 2.26 -8.55 -2.66
C ALA A 71 1.20 -7.61 -2.11
N ALA A 72 1.59 -6.72 -1.17
CA ALA A 72 0.67 -5.72 -0.63
C ALA A 72 0.25 -4.72 -1.70
N PHE A 73 1.19 -4.24 -2.51
CA PHE A 73 0.85 -3.35 -3.62
C PHE A 73 -0.08 -4.03 -4.62
N ALA A 74 0.21 -5.29 -4.95
CA ALA A 74 -0.63 -6.04 -5.88
C ALA A 74 -2.06 -6.20 -5.34
N ALA A 75 -2.20 -6.50 -4.06
CA ALA A 75 -3.51 -6.63 -3.43
C ALA A 75 -4.27 -5.30 -3.48
N LEU A 76 -3.59 -4.20 -3.23
CA LEU A 76 -4.20 -2.86 -3.33
C LEU A 76 -4.63 -2.58 -4.77
N TRP A 77 -3.74 -2.83 -5.74
CA TRP A 77 -4.05 -2.54 -7.15
C TRP A 77 -5.26 -3.31 -7.63
N ARG A 78 -5.49 -4.53 -7.11
CA ARG A 78 -6.67 -5.31 -7.51
C ARG A 78 -7.97 -4.66 -7.07
N GLN A 79 -7.93 -3.75 -6.09
CA GLN A 79 -9.13 -3.03 -5.66
C GLN A 79 -9.34 -1.71 -6.41
N LEU A 80 -8.34 -1.26 -7.17
CA LEU A 80 -8.41 -0.02 -7.92
C LEU A 80 -8.73 -0.34 -9.38
N PRO A 81 -9.85 0.17 -9.92
CA PRO A 81 -10.29 -0.28 -11.25
C PRO A 81 -9.26 -0.09 -12.35
N LEU A 82 -8.54 1.04 -12.31
CA LEU A 82 -7.56 1.33 -13.36
C LEU A 82 -6.32 0.44 -13.26
N LEU A 83 -5.92 0.06 -12.05
CA LEU A 83 -4.71 -0.74 -11.82
C LEU A 83 -5.00 -2.23 -11.66
N ARG A 84 -6.27 -2.61 -11.69
CA ARG A 84 -6.65 -4.01 -11.47
C ARG A 84 -5.97 -4.99 -12.42
N PRO A 85 -5.84 -4.71 -13.73
CA PRO A 85 -5.15 -5.66 -14.61
C PRO A 85 -3.73 -5.96 -14.16
N ILE A 86 -2.99 -4.94 -13.70
CA ILE A 86 -1.63 -5.12 -13.22
C ILE A 86 -1.63 -5.95 -11.94
N GLY A 87 -2.56 -5.66 -11.03
CA GLY A 87 -2.70 -6.45 -9.81
C GLY A 87 -3.03 -7.90 -10.06
N GLU A 88 -3.86 -8.17 -11.08
CA GLU A 88 -4.19 -9.55 -11.42
C GLU A 88 -3.00 -10.28 -12.04
N LEU A 89 -2.18 -9.57 -12.86
CA LEU A 89 -0.97 -10.17 -13.40
C LEU A 89 -0.01 -10.58 -12.29
N ALA A 90 0.00 -9.85 -11.18
CA ALA A 90 0.88 -10.17 -10.06
C ALA A 90 0.51 -11.46 -9.33
N ARG A 91 -0.62 -12.08 -9.67
CA ARG A 91 -0.94 -13.41 -9.15
C ARG A 91 -0.03 -14.49 -9.74
N ILE A 92 0.60 -14.21 -10.88
CA ILE A 92 1.59 -15.12 -11.47
C ILE A 92 2.86 -15.05 -10.60
N PRO A 93 3.34 -16.18 -10.07
CA PRO A 93 4.48 -16.16 -9.15
C PRO A 93 5.73 -15.50 -9.73
N THR A 94 6.02 -15.70 -11.00
CA THR A 94 7.18 -15.08 -11.64
C THR A 94 7.05 -13.57 -11.67
N VAL A 95 5.87 -13.06 -12.01
CA VAL A 95 5.61 -11.62 -12.04
C VAL A 95 5.76 -11.04 -10.64
N LEU A 96 5.21 -11.72 -9.63
CA LEU A 96 5.31 -11.25 -8.26
C LEU A 96 6.75 -11.22 -7.78
N LYS A 97 7.57 -12.19 -8.16
CA LYS A 97 8.98 -12.19 -7.79
C LYS A 97 9.72 -10.99 -8.37
N VAL A 98 9.43 -10.64 -9.62
CA VAL A 98 10.03 -9.46 -10.26
C VAL A 98 9.60 -8.20 -9.52
N LEU A 99 8.32 -8.09 -9.17
CA LEU A 99 7.82 -6.93 -8.45
C LEU A 99 8.44 -6.83 -7.05
N GLU A 100 8.61 -7.94 -6.37
CA GLU A 100 9.24 -7.93 -5.05
C GLU A 100 10.71 -7.51 -5.16
N TRP A 101 11.41 -7.99 -6.18
CA TRP A 101 12.78 -7.55 -6.43
C TRP A 101 12.84 -6.03 -6.64
N ALA A 102 11.94 -5.51 -7.47
CA ALA A 102 11.88 -4.08 -7.73
C ALA A 102 11.53 -3.30 -6.46
N TYR A 103 10.64 -3.84 -5.63
CA TYR A 103 10.26 -3.20 -4.38
C TYR A 103 11.45 -3.12 -3.42
N ILE A 104 12.23 -4.19 -3.33
CA ILE A 104 13.42 -4.20 -2.47
C ILE A 104 14.43 -3.14 -2.95
N LYS A 105 14.61 -3.01 -4.26
CA LYS A 105 15.46 -1.96 -4.81
C LYS A 105 14.92 -0.57 -4.49
N PHE A 106 13.61 -0.40 -4.59
CA PHE A 106 12.97 0.86 -4.22
C PHE A 106 13.24 1.22 -2.76
N LEU A 107 13.14 0.25 -1.85
CA LEU A 107 13.42 0.50 -0.44
C LEU A 107 14.85 0.98 -0.22
N ALA A 108 15.81 0.46 -1.00
CA ALA A 108 17.19 0.89 -0.89
C ALA A 108 17.38 2.35 -1.33
N TYR A 109 16.58 2.81 -2.29
CA TYR A 109 16.67 4.18 -2.78
C TYR A 109 15.71 5.14 -2.10
N ARG A 110 14.81 4.62 -1.28
CA ARG A 110 13.75 5.41 -0.64
C ARG A 110 14.29 6.61 0.14
N PRO A 111 15.36 6.48 0.96
CA PRO A 111 15.88 7.65 1.69
C PRO A 111 16.33 8.78 0.78
N LYS A 112 16.93 8.47 -0.37
CA LYS A 112 17.34 9.50 -1.33
C LYS A 112 16.11 10.21 -1.92
N LEU A 113 15.09 9.44 -2.29
CA LEU A 113 13.88 10.01 -2.85
C LEU A 113 13.16 10.90 -1.85
N GLN A 114 13.12 10.50 -0.59
CA GLN A 114 12.49 11.30 0.46
C GLN A 114 13.22 12.61 0.65
N ARG A 115 14.56 12.60 0.63
CA ARG A 115 15.34 13.83 0.78
C ARG A 115 15.09 14.79 -0.38
N LEU A 116 15.00 14.26 -1.60
CA LEU A 116 14.72 15.10 -2.77
C LEU A 116 13.34 15.74 -2.69
N LEU A 117 12.35 15.03 -2.17
CA LEU A 117 10.98 15.52 -2.10
C LEU A 117 10.77 16.46 -0.94
N SER A 118 11.57 16.36 0.12
CA SER A 118 11.37 17.17 1.33
C SER A 118 12.25 18.41 1.37
N SER A 119 13.15 18.57 0.40
CA SER A 119 14.04 19.75 0.36
C SER A 119 13.36 20.97 -0.21
#